data_db8d560bd4a98435bfe1e53edcb098b4
#
_entry.id   db8d560bd4a98435bfe1e53edcb098b4
#
_cell.length_a   1.000
_cell.length_b   1.000
_cell.length_c   1.000
_cell.angle_alpha   90.00
_cell.angle_beta   90.00
_cell.angle_gamma   90.00
#
_symmetry.space_group_name_H-M   'P 1'
#
loop_
_entity.id
_entity.type
_entity.pdbx_description
1 polymer ?
#
loop_
_entity_poly.entity_id
_entity_poly.type
_entity_poly.pdbx_seq_one_letter_code
_entity_poly.pdbx_strand_id
1 'polypeptide(L)'
;VPLGSALSLAALVQALAALVIGRLRHLPTVAAAAVALGILEYGVAWNASSPLLVTPIVGGFVLFALLLQRRQYGRADRDETASWRLADEVRPLTTAVTRLPLVRLMRWTTAVAVLAGLALVPLLLRTDQIIQATAIVVFAVIGLSLVVLTGWAGQISLGQMAFVGIGAAVAAKVSIDWNADTSLSLLAGGAAGAVAALVVGLPALRLRGLYLAVTTLVFALAVSSWLLNDRFFDWIPRQRVERLPLFGRIDVS
;
A
#
# COMPACT_ATOMS: atom_id res chain seq x y z
N VAL A 1 5.32 32.74 -3.43
CA VAL A 1 4.99 31.30 -3.44
C VAL A 1 6.14 30.59 -2.76
N PRO A 2 5.93 29.91 -1.61
CA PRO A 2 7.02 29.21 -0.95
C PRO A 2 7.50 28.06 -1.85
N LEU A 3 8.79 28.04 -2.14
CA LEU A 3 9.48 27.03 -3.00
C LEU A 3 9.25 25.59 -2.50
N GLY A 4 8.88 25.40 -1.22
CA GLY A 4 8.57 24.09 -0.65
C GLY A 4 7.30 23.43 -1.19
N SER A 5 6.34 24.19 -1.74
CA SER A 5 5.13 23.63 -2.35
C SER A 5 5.35 23.04 -3.74
N ALA A 6 6.39 23.50 -4.44
CA ALA A 6 6.73 22.99 -5.78
C ALA A 6 7.34 21.58 -5.77
N LEU A 7 7.86 21.13 -4.62
CA LEU A 7 8.44 19.80 -4.41
C LEU A 7 7.49 18.90 -3.59
N SER A 8 6.19 19.14 -3.64
CA SER A 8 5.23 18.31 -2.95
C SER A 8 5.18 16.89 -3.54
N LEU A 9 4.88 15.90 -2.70
CA LEU A 9 4.68 14.52 -3.14
C LEU A 9 3.64 14.44 -4.28
N ALA A 10 2.63 15.30 -4.26
CA ALA A 10 1.60 15.39 -5.29
C ALA A 10 2.20 15.81 -6.65
N ALA A 11 3.06 16.82 -6.68
CA ALA A 11 3.73 17.26 -7.92
C ALA A 11 4.62 16.14 -8.50
N LEU A 12 5.35 15.42 -7.64
CA LEU A 12 6.17 14.27 -8.06
C LEU A 12 5.31 13.17 -8.68
N VAL A 13 4.18 12.86 -8.07
CA VAL A 13 3.26 11.83 -8.58
C VAL A 13 2.61 12.26 -9.89
N GLN A 14 2.27 13.54 -10.05
CA GLN A 14 1.76 14.07 -11.31
C GLN A 14 2.81 13.99 -12.41
N ALA A 15 4.07 14.35 -12.12
CA ALA A 15 5.18 14.22 -13.07
C ALA A 15 5.37 12.75 -13.49
N LEU A 16 5.35 11.81 -12.55
CA LEU A 16 5.42 10.37 -12.83
C LEU A 16 4.22 9.89 -13.64
N ALA A 17 3.02 10.37 -13.32
CA ALA A 17 1.80 10.04 -14.07
C ALA A 17 1.87 10.55 -15.52
N ALA A 18 2.31 11.79 -15.73
CA ALA A 18 2.52 12.36 -17.08
C ALA A 18 3.52 11.54 -17.88
N LEU A 19 4.62 11.13 -17.25
CA LEU A 19 5.68 10.34 -17.84
C LEU A 19 5.18 8.94 -18.26
N VAL A 20 4.37 8.32 -17.43
CA VAL A 20 3.76 7.01 -17.69
C VAL A 20 2.65 7.10 -18.73
N ILE A 21 1.78 8.12 -18.68
CA ILE A 21 0.75 8.38 -19.70
C ILE A 21 1.41 8.66 -21.06
N GLY A 22 2.51 9.41 -21.09
CA GLY A 22 3.33 9.66 -22.27
C GLY A 22 4.13 8.45 -22.75
N ARG A 23 4.01 7.27 -22.11
CA ARG A 23 4.65 5.99 -22.48
C ARG A 23 6.16 5.99 -22.50
N LEU A 24 6.83 6.91 -21.80
CA LEU A 24 8.32 6.97 -21.68
C LEU A 24 9.09 6.97 -23.01
N ARG A 25 8.41 7.11 -24.16
CA ARG A 25 9.02 6.91 -25.49
C ARG A 25 9.24 8.21 -26.27
N HIS A 26 8.35 9.17 -26.11
CA HIS A 26 8.37 10.41 -26.90
C HIS A 26 8.23 11.60 -25.97
N LEU A 27 9.28 12.42 -25.90
CA LEU A 27 9.29 13.64 -25.09
C LEU A 27 8.09 14.56 -25.38
N PRO A 28 7.65 14.77 -26.65
CA PRO A 28 6.48 15.59 -26.93
C PRO A 28 5.18 15.05 -26.32
N THR A 29 4.99 13.72 -26.30
CA THR A 29 3.80 13.10 -25.71
C THR A 29 3.80 13.20 -24.18
N VAL A 30 4.96 13.12 -23.55
CA VAL A 30 5.10 13.36 -22.10
C VAL A 30 4.79 14.81 -21.76
N ALA A 31 5.32 15.76 -22.56
CA ALA A 31 5.05 17.18 -22.37
C ALA A 31 3.55 17.50 -22.57
N ALA A 32 2.92 16.94 -23.61
CA ALA A 32 1.49 17.09 -23.84
C ALA A 32 0.66 16.51 -22.68
N ALA A 33 1.03 15.33 -22.16
CA ALA A 33 0.37 14.71 -21.01
C ALA A 33 0.53 15.57 -19.74
N ALA A 34 1.72 16.12 -19.50
CA ALA A 34 1.96 17.01 -18.37
C ALA A 34 1.12 18.30 -18.45
N VAL A 35 1.05 18.91 -19.62
CA VAL A 35 0.20 20.09 -19.86
C VAL A 35 -1.28 19.76 -19.69
N ALA A 36 -1.74 18.63 -20.22
CA ALA A 36 -3.13 18.19 -20.09
C ALA A 36 -3.52 17.94 -18.61
N LEU A 37 -2.62 17.31 -17.83
CA LEU A 37 -2.83 17.11 -16.39
C LEU A 37 -2.84 18.45 -15.64
N GLY A 38 -1.96 19.39 -15.98
CA GLY A 38 -1.96 20.73 -15.39
C GLY A 38 -3.25 21.51 -15.70
N ILE A 39 -3.73 21.47 -16.94
CA ILE A 39 -5.01 22.09 -17.33
C ILE A 39 -6.17 21.45 -16.56
N LEU A 40 -6.18 20.12 -16.44
CA LEU A 40 -7.20 19.39 -15.70
C LEU A 40 -7.16 19.78 -14.21
N GLU A 41 -6.00 19.87 -13.61
CA GLU A 41 -5.82 20.29 -12.21
C GLU A 41 -6.36 21.71 -11.99
N TYR A 42 -5.94 22.66 -12.83
CA TYR A 42 -6.43 24.03 -12.75
C TYR A 42 -7.94 24.13 -13.03
N GLY A 43 -8.45 23.38 -14.00
CA GLY A 43 -9.87 23.36 -14.33
C GLY A 43 -10.71 22.81 -13.16
N VAL A 44 -10.23 21.74 -12.53
CA VAL A 44 -10.88 21.18 -11.34
C VAL A 44 -10.78 22.15 -10.16
N ALA A 45 -9.61 22.74 -9.92
CA ALA A 45 -9.40 23.70 -8.83
C ALA A 45 -10.30 24.94 -8.97
N TRP A 46 -10.53 25.39 -10.21
CA TRP A 46 -11.42 26.53 -10.47
C TRP A 46 -12.88 26.23 -10.21
N ASN A 47 -13.33 25.01 -10.55
CA ASN A 47 -14.75 24.64 -10.47
C ASN A 47 -15.10 23.83 -9.21
N ALA A 48 -14.12 23.33 -8.46
CA ALA A 48 -14.36 22.54 -7.27
C ALA A 48 -14.76 23.43 -6.08
N SER A 49 -15.82 23.03 -5.38
CA SER A 49 -16.30 23.67 -4.16
C SER A 49 -15.29 23.59 -3.00
N SER A 50 -14.31 22.69 -3.09
CA SER A 50 -13.27 22.47 -2.08
C SER A 50 -11.94 22.12 -2.75
N PRO A 51 -10.81 22.76 -2.37
CA PRO A 51 -9.47 22.43 -2.87
C PRO A 51 -9.07 20.96 -2.62
N LEU A 52 -9.69 20.32 -1.63
CA LEU A 52 -9.42 18.91 -1.28
C LEU A 52 -9.89 17.93 -2.36
N LEU A 53 -10.83 18.32 -3.23
CA LEU A 53 -11.35 17.48 -4.31
C LEU A 53 -10.38 17.38 -5.52
N VAL A 54 -9.42 18.29 -5.63
CA VAL A 54 -8.49 18.32 -6.77
C VAL A 54 -7.67 17.03 -6.85
N THR A 55 -7.06 16.63 -5.74
CA THR A 55 -6.20 15.43 -5.69
C THR A 55 -6.94 14.14 -6.06
N PRO A 56 -8.12 13.82 -5.49
CA PRO A 56 -8.84 12.60 -5.86
C PRO A 56 -9.39 12.61 -7.29
N ILE A 57 -9.83 13.76 -7.80
CA ILE A 57 -10.34 13.87 -9.18
C ILE A 57 -9.21 13.67 -10.18
N VAL A 58 -8.09 14.37 -9.99
CA VAL A 58 -6.90 14.21 -10.86
C VAL A 58 -6.35 12.79 -10.74
N GLY A 59 -6.26 12.25 -9.52
CA GLY A 59 -5.85 10.88 -9.28
C GLY A 59 -6.75 9.84 -9.94
N GLY A 60 -8.06 10.02 -9.83
CA GLY A 60 -9.06 9.17 -10.50
C GLY A 60 -8.94 9.21 -12.02
N PHE A 61 -8.73 10.40 -12.59
CA PHE A 61 -8.50 10.57 -14.04
C PHE A 61 -7.22 9.86 -14.49
N VAL A 62 -6.13 10.01 -13.74
CA VAL A 62 -4.85 9.33 -14.02
C VAL A 62 -5.03 7.82 -13.95
N LEU A 63 -5.68 7.31 -12.92
CA LEU A 63 -6.00 5.88 -12.78
C LEU A 63 -6.79 5.37 -13.99
N PHE A 64 -7.85 6.07 -14.35
CA PHE A 64 -8.68 5.72 -15.48
C PHE A 64 -7.89 5.72 -16.80
N ALA A 65 -7.08 6.74 -17.04
CA ALA A 65 -6.23 6.83 -18.22
C ALA A 65 -5.21 5.68 -18.29
N LEU A 66 -4.60 5.32 -17.16
CA LEU A 66 -3.63 4.21 -17.09
C LEU A 66 -4.30 2.84 -17.28
N LEU A 67 -5.49 2.63 -16.70
CA LEU A 67 -6.23 1.38 -16.86
C LEU A 67 -6.79 1.18 -18.28
N LEU A 68 -7.11 2.27 -18.99
CA LEU A 68 -7.54 2.23 -20.39
C LEU A 68 -6.38 2.06 -21.37
N GLN A 69 -5.15 2.31 -20.94
CA GLN A 69 -3.99 2.14 -21.79
C GLN A 69 -3.85 0.66 -22.22
N ARG A 70 -4.05 0.40 -23.51
CA ARG A 70 -3.89 -0.95 -24.08
C ARG A 70 -2.42 -1.39 -23.99
N ARG A 71 -2.21 -2.65 -23.62
CA ARG A 71 -0.90 -3.29 -23.60
C ARG A 71 -0.22 -3.15 -24.97
N GLN A 72 0.86 -2.40 -25.03
CA GLN A 72 1.84 -2.53 -26.09
C GLN A 72 3.16 -2.95 -25.44
N TYR A 73 3.48 -4.22 -25.56
CA TYR A 73 4.77 -4.75 -25.12
C TYR A 73 5.89 -4.07 -25.91
N GLY A 74 6.62 -3.19 -25.24
CA GLY A 74 7.85 -2.63 -25.79
C GLY A 74 9.04 -3.57 -25.50
N ARG A 75 10.08 -3.50 -26.33
CA ARG A 75 11.36 -4.21 -26.08
C ARG A 75 11.97 -3.83 -24.72
N ALA A 76 11.77 -2.58 -24.26
CA ALA A 76 12.22 -2.09 -22.96
C ALA A 76 11.62 -2.86 -21.76
N ASP A 77 10.38 -3.36 -21.85
CA ASP A 77 9.75 -4.16 -20.80
C ASP A 77 10.42 -5.54 -20.58
N ARG A 78 11.16 -6.03 -21.57
CA ARG A 78 11.92 -7.29 -21.44
C ARG A 78 13.23 -7.10 -20.70
N ASP A 79 13.86 -5.92 -20.87
CA ASP A 79 15.17 -5.63 -20.27
C ASP A 79 15.03 -5.27 -18.80
N GLU A 80 13.94 -4.59 -18.38
CA GLU A 80 13.69 -4.29 -16.96
C GLU A 80 13.46 -5.56 -16.14
N THR A 81 12.72 -6.54 -16.67
CA THR A 81 12.54 -7.84 -15.97
C THR A 81 13.83 -8.67 -15.97
N ALA A 82 14.73 -8.47 -16.92
CA ALA A 82 16.02 -9.13 -16.95
C ALA A 82 17.01 -8.56 -15.93
N SER A 83 17.02 -7.24 -15.72
CA SER A 83 17.93 -6.59 -14.76
C SER A 83 17.62 -6.92 -13.30
N TRP A 84 16.35 -7.12 -12.94
CA TRP A 84 15.95 -7.56 -11.61
C TRP A 84 16.16 -9.07 -11.38
N ARG A 85 16.20 -9.89 -12.43
CA ARG A 85 16.57 -11.30 -12.36
C ARG A 85 18.07 -11.54 -12.22
N LEU A 86 18.89 -10.51 -12.44
CA LEU A 86 20.34 -10.56 -12.18
C LEU A 86 20.70 -10.38 -10.70
N ALA A 87 19.75 -10.01 -9.82
CA ALA A 87 19.91 -10.26 -8.41
C ALA A 87 19.99 -11.77 -8.24
N ASP A 88 21.19 -12.22 -7.94
CA ASP A 88 21.64 -13.61 -7.76
C ASP A 88 20.47 -14.47 -7.27
N GLU A 89 20.01 -15.39 -8.13
CA GLU A 89 19.05 -16.42 -7.70
C GLU A 89 19.72 -17.10 -6.52
N VAL A 90 19.26 -16.75 -5.30
CA VAL A 90 19.71 -17.44 -4.10
C VAL A 90 19.44 -18.91 -4.37
N ARG A 91 20.50 -19.64 -4.77
CA ARG A 91 20.38 -21.06 -5.12
C ARG A 91 19.67 -21.73 -3.96
N PRO A 92 18.47 -22.32 -4.20
CA PRO A 92 17.77 -22.98 -3.13
C PRO A 92 18.71 -24.01 -2.52
N LEU A 93 18.84 -23.98 -1.19
CA LEU A 93 19.65 -24.94 -0.47
C LEU A 93 19.29 -26.34 -0.99
N THR A 94 20.30 -27.08 -1.40
CA THR A 94 20.12 -28.45 -1.92
C THR A 94 19.24 -29.23 -0.95
N THR A 95 18.26 -29.98 -1.46
CA THR A 95 17.30 -30.75 -0.64
C THR A 95 17.99 -31.65 0.40
N ALA A 96 19.24 -32.05 0.13
CA ALA A 96 20.08 -32.77 1.09
C ALA A 96 20.44 -31.93 2.32
N VAL A 97 20.73 -30.64 2.14
CA VAL A 97 21.09 -29.72 3.26
C VAL A 97 19.87 -29.36 4.10
N THR A 98 18.70 -29.18 3.47
CA THR A 98 17.46 -28.88 4.21
C THR A 98 16.96 -30.06 5.05
N ARG A 99 17.39 -31.29 4.74
CA ARG A 99 17.06 -32.51 5.50
C ARG A 99 17.97 -32.76 6.69
N LEU A 100 19.09 -32.04 6.81
CA LEU A 100 19.98 -32.18 7.96
C LEU A 100 19.23 -31.82 9.24
N PRO A 101 19.31 -32.67 10.27
CA PRO A 101 18.63 -32.42 11.54
C PRO A 101 19.09 -31.10 12.19
N LEU A 102 20.34 -30.72 11.97
CA LEU A 102 20.91 -29.47 12.46
C LEU A 102 20.21 -28.25 11.81
N VAL A 103 19.98 -28.25 10.51
CA VAL A 103 19.31 -27.14 9.79
C VAL A 103 17.85 -27.04 10.24
N ARG A 104 17.19 -28.16 10.45
CA ARG A 104 15.81 -28.19 10.98
C ARG A 104 15.79 -27.65 12.41
N LEU A 105 16.73 -28.05 13.25
CA LEU A 105 16.85 -27.54 14.61
C LEU A 105 17.10 -26.03 14.63
N MET A 106 18.05 -25.53 13.85
CA MET A 106 18.32 -24.08 13.75
C MET A 106 17.10 -23.29 13.28
N ARG A 107 16.35 -23.81 12.32
CA ARG A 107 15.12 -23.18 11.81
C ARG A 107 14.02 -23.13 12.89
N TRP A 108 13.86 -24.21 13.65
CA TRP A 108 12.91 -24.24 14.75
C TRP A 108 13.34 -23.39 15.94
N THR A 109 14.62 -23.41 16.28
CA THR A 109 15.15 -22.56 17.38
C THR A 109 15.04 -21.08 17.04
N THR A 110 15.36 -20.67 15.81
CA THR A 110 15.14 -19.26 15.38
C THR A 110 13.67 -18.89 15.38
N ALA A 111 12.78 -19.75 14.89
CA ALA A 111 11.33 -19.49 14.91
C ALA A 111 10.81 -19.35 16.34
N VAL A 112 11.20 -20.26 17.22
CA VAL A 112 10.82 -20.22 18.65
C VAL A 112 11.42 -19.00 19.34
N ALA A 113 12.67 -18.67 19.07
CA ALA A 113 13.32 -17.48 19.65
C ALA A 113 12.64 -16.18 19.22
N VAL A 114 12.24 -16.07 17.95
CA VAL A 114 11.48 -14.90 17.44
C VAL A 114 10.11 -14.83 18.08
N LEU A 115 9.37 -15.95 18.14
CA LEU A 115 8.05 -16.00 18.77
C LEU A 115 8.11 -15.72 20.27
N ALA A 116 9.10 -16.28 20.97
CA ALA A 116 9.33 -16.00 22.38
C ALA A 116 9.71 -14.53 22.61
N GLY A 117 10.58 -13.97 21.76
CA GLY A 117 10.92 -12.55 21.82
C GLY A 117 9.69 -11.66 21.66
N LEU A 118 8.84 -11.93 20.65
CA LEU A 118 7.59 -11.20 20.44
C LEU A 118 6.60 -11.35 21.62
N ALA A 119 6.50 -12.53 22.22
CA ALA A 119 5.65 -12.78 23.38
C ALA A 119 6.15 -12.10 24.66
N LEU A 120 7.47 -11.92 24.80
CA LEU A 120 8.08 -11.25 25.95
C LEU A 120 8.03 -9.72 25.86
N VAL A 121 7.92 -9.16 24.64
CA VAL A 121 7.84 -7.71 24.43
C VAL A 121 6.81 -7.03 25.34
N PRO A 122 5.54 -7.44 25.40
CA PRO A 122 4.55 -6.77 26.24
C PRO A 122 4.80 -6.92 27.75
N LEU A 123 5.58 -7.93 28.17
CA LEU A 123 5.91 -8.15 29.59
C LEU A 123 7.11 -7.32 30.07
N LEU A 124 8.00 -6.95 29.15
CA LEU A 124 9.27 -6.26 29.46
C LEU A 124 9.20 -4.76 29.18
N LEU A 125 8.30 -4.32 28.33
CA LEU A 125 8.21 -2.92 27.89
C LEU A 125 7.16 -2.14 28.67
N ARG A 126 7.42 -0.84 28.82
CA ARG A 126 6.45 0.12 29.38
C ARG A 126 5.37 0.44 28.33
N THR A 127 4.23 0.94 28.78
CA THR A 127 3.07 1.22 27.90
C THR A 127 3.42 2.14 26.71
N ASP A 128 4.25 3.15 26.91
CA ASP A 128 4.75 4.04 25.86
C ASP A 128 5.60 3.31 24.82
N GLN A 129 6.44 2.37 25.27
CA GLN A 129 7.28 1.54 24.43
C GLN A 129 6.48 0.46 23.68
N ILE A 130 5.40 -0.05 24.26
CA ILE A 130 4.51 -1.02 23.62
C ILE A 130 3.87 -0.40 22.37
N ILE A 131 3.46 0.86 22.41
CA ILE A 131 2.90 1.56 21.25
C ILE A 131 3.93 1.60 20.09
N GLN A 132 5.18 1.93 20.41
CA GLN A 132 6.26 1.94 19.41
C GLN A 132 6.57 0.54 18.88
N ALA A 133 6.62 -0.46 19.77
CA ALA A 133 6.83 -1.85 19.38
C ALA A 133 5.70 -2.37 18.47
N THR A 134 4.46 -2.02 18.75
CA THR A 134 3.31 -2.35 17.91
C THR A 134 3.46 -1.75 16.51
N ALA A 135 3.88 -0.48 16.41
CA ALA A 135 4.14 0.15 15.12
C ALA A 135 5.22 -0.60 14.33
N ILE A 136 6.31 -1.02 14.99
CA ILE A 136 7.38 -1.82 14.36
C ILE A 136 6.81 -3.13 13.81
N VAL A 137 5.99 -3.84 14.56
CA VAL A 137 5.38 -5.12 14.12
C VAL A 137 4.46 -4.88 12.92
N VAL A 138 3.63 -3.84 12.96
CA VAL A 138 2.74 -3.48 11.83
C VAL A 138 3.56 -3.20 10.58
N PHE A 139 4.60 -2.37 10.68
CA PHE A 139 5.48 -2.09 9.54
C PHE A 139 6.24 -3.32 9.06
N ALA A 140 6.62 -4.23 9.96
CA ALA A 140 7.25 -5.50 9.58
C ALA A 140 6.29 -6.38 8.76
N VAL A 141 5.01 -6.47 9.14
CA VAL A 141 3.99 -7.21 8.37
C VAL A 141 3.78 -6.58 6.99
N ILE A 142 3.72 -5.24 6.91
CA ILE A 142 3.61 -4.52 5.63
C ILE A 142 4.86 -4.79 4.78
N GLY A 143 6.05 -4.72 5.36
CA GLY A 143 7.31 -5.04 4.69
C GLY A 143 7.34 -6.47 4.17
N LEU A 144 6.86 -7.44 4.95
CA LEU A 144 6.75 -8.83 4.55
C LEU A 144 5.81 -9.00 3.35
N SER A 145 4.68 -8.30 3.34
CA SER A 145 3.75 -8.30 2.20
C SER A 145 4.38 -7.74 0.93
N LEU A 146 5.23 -6.70 1.07
CA LEU A 146 6.01 -6.17 -0.06
C LEU A 146 7.03 -7.18 -0.58
N VAL A 147 7.72 -7.90 0.31
CA VAL A 147 8.66 -8.96 -0.09
C VAL A 147 7.96 -10.07 -0.87
N VAL A 148 6.76 -10.49 -0.44
CA VAL A 148 5.96 -11.48 -1.19
C VAL A 148 5.58 -10.94 -2.57
N LEU A 149 5.13 -9.69 -2.65
CA LEU A 149 4.69 -9.09 -3.90
C LEU A 149 5.86 -8.84 -4.86
N THR A 150 6.96 -8.30 -4.36
CA THR A 150 8.14 -8.03 -5.21
C THR A 150 8.95 -9.27 -5.49
N GLY A 151 9.16 -10.13 -4.49
CA GLY A 151 10.01 -11.32 -4.60
C GLY A 151 9.33 -12.47 -5.36
N TRP A 152 8.06 -12.75 -5.09
CA TRP A 152 7.36 -13.88 -5.70
C TRP A 152 6.56 -13.48 -6.94
N ALA A 153 5.85 -12.37 -6.89
CA ALA A 153 5.05 -11.89 -8.01
C ALA A 153 5.87 -11.05 -9.01
N GLY A 154 7.07 -10.59 -8.64
CA GLY A 154 7.91 -9.73 -9.47
C GLY A 154 7.26 -8.38 -9.78
N GLN A 155 6.38 -7.90 -8.89
CA GLN A 155 5.61 -6.68 -9.08
C GLN A 155 5.96 -5.65 -8.01
N ILE A 156 6.21 -4.41 -8.44
CA ILE A 156 6.46 -3.30 -7.54
C ILE A 156 5.13 -2.58 -7.30
N SER A 157 4.70 -2.50 -6.04
CA SER A 157 3.53 -1.72 -5.63
C SER A 157 3.92 -0.67 -4.60
N LEU A 158 3.52 0.57 -4.83
CA LEU A 158 3.67 1.68 -3.89
C LEU A 158 2.35 2.03 -3.18
N GLY A 159 1.31 1.23 -3.42
CA GLY A 159 -0.04 1.47 -2.89
C GLY A 159 -0.41 0.65 -1.66
N GLN A 160 0.50 -0.08 -1.06
CA GLN A 160 0.22 -0.98 0.07
C GLN A 160 -0.49 -0.29 1.24
N MET A 161 -0.06 0.94 1.56
CA MET A 161 -0.64 1.72 2.65
C MET A 161 -2.12 2.08 2.44
N ALA A 162 -2.59 2.15 1.19
CA ALA A 162 -4.01 2.38 0.91
C ALA A 162 -4.88 1.21 1.38
N PHE A 163 -4.45 -0.02 1.11
CA PHE A 163 -5.17 -1.21 1.53
C PHE A 163 -5.16 -1.38 3.05
N VAL A 164 -4.02 -1.07 3.68
CA VAL A 164 -3.90 -1.04 5.15
C VAL A 164 -4.85 0.01 5.74
N GLY A 165 -4.89 1.22 5.15
CA GLY A 165 -5.76 2.31 5.59
C GLY A 165 -7.25 1.95 5.47
N ILE A 166 -7.67 1.36 4.35
CA ILE A 166 -9.06 0.90 4.16
C ILE A 166 -9.40 -0.17 5.20
N GLY A 167 -8.53 -1.17 5.38
CA GLY A 167 -8.72 -2.22 6.38
C GLY A 167 -8.82 -1.66 7.79
N ALA A 168 -7.94 -0.75 8.16
CA ALA A 168 -7.95 -0.11 9.48
C ALA A 168 -9.23 0.71 9.72
N ALA A 169 -9.69 1.47 8.72
CA ALA A 169 -10.91 2.25 8.83
C ALA A 169 -12.16 1.36 9.02
N VAL A 170 -12.25 0.26 8.27
CA VAL A 170 -13.35 -0.71 8.43
C VAL A 170 -13.28 -1.42 9.78
N ALA A 171 -12.09 -1.85 10.23
CA ALA A 171 -11.91 -2.45 11.54
C ALA A 171 -12.35 -1.51 12.66
N ALA A 172 -11.94 -0.24 12.60
CA ALA A 172 -12.33 0.76 13.56
C ALA A 172 -13.86 1.01 13.56
N LYS A 173 -14.46 1.08 12.37
CA LYS A 173 -15.91 1.26 12.26
C LYS A 173 -16.70 0.09 12.83
N VAL A 174 -16.32 -1.15 12.52
CA VAL A 174 -16.96 -2.36 13.07
C VAL A 174 -16.82 -2.42 14.59
N SER A 175 -15.64 -2.03 15.10
CA SER A 175 -15.41 -1.97 16.55
C SER A 175 -16.33 -0.96 17.23
N ILE A 176 -16.53 0.23 16.64
CA ILE A 176 -17.31 1.32 17.23
C ILE A 176 -18.82 1.10 17.06
N ASP A 177 -19.27 0.85 15.83
CA ASP A 177 -20.70 0.80 15.51
C ASP A 177 -21.38 -0.46 16.05
N TRP A 178 -20.67 -1.58 16.05
CA TRP A 178 -21.22 -2.87 16.46
C TRP A 178 -20.72 -3.32 17.83
N ASN A 179 -19.87 -2.52 18.48
CA ASN A 179 -19.21 -2.90 19.74
C ASN A 179 -18.58 -4.30 19.65
N ALA A 180 -18.04 -4.59 18.46
CA ALA A 180 -17.57 -5.93 18.11
C ALA A 180 -16.22 -6.21 18.76
N ASP A 181 -16.02 -7.48 19.13
CA ASP A 181 -14.75 -7.97 19.65
C ASP A 181 -13.57 -7.59 18.72
N THR A 182 -12.43 -7.30 19.31
CA THR A 182 -11.20 -6.90 18.58
C THR A 182 -10.83 -7.92 17.50
N SER A 183 -10.99 -9.23 17.78
CA SER A 183 -10.71 -10.28 16.78
C SER A 183 -11.63 -10.21 15.56
N LEU A 184 -12.94 -9.95 15.77
CA LEU A 184 -13.90 -9.81 14.68
C LEU A 184 -13.63 -8.55 13.88
N SER A 185 -13.30 -7.44 14.56
CA SER A 185 -12.95 -6.17 13.92
C SER A 185 -11.70 -6.31 13.04
N LEU A 186 -10.67 -7.02 13.50
CA LEU A 186 -9.47 -7.30 12.72
C LEU A 186 -9.76 -8.18 11.49
N LEU A 187 -10.61 -9.20 11.63
CA LEU A 187 -11.04 -10.05 10.51
C LEU A 187 -11.82 -9.23 9.47
N ALA A 188 -12.74 -8.38 9.91
CA ALA A 188 -13.51 -7.50 9.04
C ALA A 188 -12.60 -6.52 8.29
N GLY A 189 -11.63 -5.91 9.00
CA GLY A 189 -10.64 -5.03 8.39
C GLY A 189 -9.74 -5.76 7.39
N GLY A 190 -9.27 -6.97 7.73
CA GLY A 190 -8.50 -7.82 6.82
C GLY A 190 -9.29 -8.19 5.56
N ALA A 191 -10.56 -8.57 5.72
CA ALA A 191 -11.45 -8.86 4.59
C ALA A 191 -11.69 -7.64 3.71
N ALA A 192 -11.93 -6.46 4.29
CA ALA A 192 -12.11 -5.22 3.55
C ALA A 192 -10.85 -4.82 2.76
N GLY A 193 -9.68 -4.91 3.38
CA GLY A 193 -8.39 -4.69 2.71
C GLY A 193 -8.16 -5.67 1.56
N ALA A 194 -8.50 -6.96 1.74
CA ALA A 194 -8.40 -7.98 0.71
C ALA A 194 -9.37 -7.72 -0.46
N VAL A 195 -10.61 -7.34 -0.18
CA VAL A 195 -11.60 -6.97 -1.21
C VAL A 195 -11.11 -5.74 -1.99
N ALA A 196 -10.64 -4.71 -1.31
CA ALA A 196 -10.07 -3.53 -1.96
C ALA A 196 -8.88 -3.90 -2.86
N ALA A 197 -7.99 -4.79 -2.36
CA ALA A 197 -6.85 -5.28 -3.13
C ALA A 197 -7.29 -6.09 -4.36
N LEU A 198 -8.36 -6.88 -4.29
CA LEU A 198 -8.92 -7.59 -5.45
C LEU A 198 -9.51 -6.62 -6.47
N VAL A 199 -10.33 -5.65 -6.02
CA VAL A 199 -10.99 -4.68 -6.91
C VAL A 199 -9.97 -3.87 -7.70
N VAL A 200 -8.90 -3.40 -7.05
CA VAL A 200 -7.85 -2.61 -7.69
C VAL A 200 -6.82 -3.49 -8.36
N GLY A 201 -6.47 -4.61 -7.73
CA GLY A 201 -5.43 -5.53 -8.20
C GLY A 201 -5.81 -6.22 -9.51
N LEU A 202 -7.04 -6.69 -9.68
CA LEU A 202 -7.47 -7.36 -10.91
C LEU A 202 -7.26 -6.51 -12.17
N PRO A 203 -7.71 -5.23 -12.23
CA PRO A 203 -7.36 -4.37 -13.35
C PRO A 203 -5.86 -4.08 -13.45
N ALA A 204 -5.19 -3.91 -12.30
CA ALA A 204 -3.78 -3.59 -12.21
C ALA A 204 -2.87 -4.73 -12.69
N LEU A 205 -3.32 -6.00 -12.67
CA LEU A 205 -2.59 -7.14 -13.25
C LEU A 205 -2.26 -6.96 -14.74
N ARG A 206 -2.96 -6.07 -15.41
CA ARG A 206 -2.66 -5.72 -16.82
C ARG A 206 -1.43 -4.82 -16.96
N LEU A 207 -1.00 -4.19 -15.87
CA LEU A 207 0.14 -3.28 -15.82
C LEU A 207 1.34 -4.02 -15.23
N ARG A 208 2.56 -3.64 -15.63
CA ARG A 208 3.81 -4.23 -15.12
C ARG A 208 4.86 -3.14 -14.88
N GLY A 209 5.83 -3.45 -14.04
CA GLY A 209 6.97 -2.56 -13.75
C GLY A 209 6.53 -1.20 -13.24
N LEU A 210 7.13 -0.15 -13.80
CA LEU A 210 6.89 1.24 -13.39
C LEU A 210 5.43 1.67 -13.54
N TYR A 211 4.71 1.15 -14.55
CA TYR A 211 3.28 1.48 -14.75
C TYR A 211 2.43 1.04 -13.57
N LEU A 212 2.68 -0.16 -13.04
CA LEU A 212 1.97 -0.66 -11.86
C LEU A 212 2.33 0.16 -10.62
N ALA A 213 3.62 0.47 -10.42
CA ALA A 213 4.08 1.24 -9.27
C ALA A 213 3.43 2.64 -9.22
N VAL A 214 3.41 3.35 -10.35
CA VAL A 214 2.77 4.68 -10.43
C VAL A 214 1.26 4.59 -10.24
N THR A 215 0.61 3.62 -10.87
CA THR A 215 -0.85 3.40 -10.72
C THR A 215 -1.23 3.15 -9.27
N THR A 216 -0.49 2.31 -8.56
CA THR A 216 -0.76 2.00 -7.15
C THR A 216 -0.43 3.19 -6.23
N LEU A 217 0.57 4.00 -6.57
CA LEU A 217 0.88 5.23 -5.85
C LEU A 217 -0.23 6.27 -6.00
N VAL A 218 -0.71 6.51 -7.23
CA VAL A 218 -1.83 7.41 -7.51
C VAL A 218 -3.09 6.93 -6.78
N PHE A 219 -3.36 5.62 -6.79
CA PHE A 219 -4.45 5.03 -6.03
C PHE A 219 -4.30 5.31 -4.52
N ALA A 220 -3.11 5.13 -3.96
CA ALA A 220 -2.87 5.39 -2.53
C ALA A 220 -3.14 6.86 -2.17
N LEU A 221 -2.73 7.80 -3.02
CA LEU A 221 -3.03 9.22 -2.82
C LEU A 221 -4.53 9.52 -2.94
N ALA A 222 -5.22 8.94 -3.91
CA ALA A 222 -6.65 9.11 -4.05
C ALA A 222 -7.41 8.57 -2.83
N VAL A 223 -7.03 7.38 -2.33
CA VAL A 223 -7.60 6.79 -1.13
C VAL A 223 -7.35 7.66 0.10
N SER A 224 -6.12 8.11 0.31
CA SER A 224 -5.77 8.91 1.49
C SER A 224 -6.40 10.30 1.48
N SER A 225 -6.51 10.94 0.30
CA SER A 225 -7.04 12.30 0.18
C SER A 225 -8.57 12.37 0.13
N TRP A 226 -9.23 11.29 -0.29
CA TRP A 226 -10.67 11.27 -0.49
C TRP A 226 -11.37 10.19 0.34
N LEU A 227 -11.08 8.90 0.11
CA LEU A 227 -11.81 7.80 0.73
C LEU A 227 -11.60 7.74 2.25
N LEU A 228 -10.39 8.04 2.72
CA LEU A 228 -10.01 8.07 4.13
C LEU A 228 -10.03 9.50 4.72
N ASN A 229 -10.76 10.42 4.10
CA ASN A 229 -10.89 11.78 4.59
C ASN A 229 -12.26 11.96 5.26
N ASP A 230 -12.25 12.26 6.55
CA ASP A 230 -13.43 12.45 7.39
C ASP A 230 -14.30 13.66 6.99
N ARG A 231 -13.80 14.55 6.11
CA ARG A 231 -14.58 15.67 5.56
C ARG A 231 -15.54 15.26 4.45
N PHE A 232 -15.26 14.15 3.77
CA PHE A 232 -16.09 13.67 2.66
C PHE A 232 -17.01 12.53 3.06
N PHE A 233 -16.60 11.76 4.05
CA PHE A 233 -17.32 10.56 4.44
C PHE A 233 -17.46 10.45 5.95
N ASP A 234 -18.68 10.37 6.43
CA ASP A 234 -18.99 10.17 7.86
C ASP A 234 -18.77 8.71 8.32
N TRP A 235 -18.42 7.81 7.39
CA TRP A 235 -18.15 6.42 7.75
C TRP A 235 -16.81 6.22 8.46
N ILE A 236 -15.93 7.22 8.40
CA ILE A 236 -14.62 7.17 9.07
C ILE A 236 -14.81 7.55 10.54
N PRO A 237 -14.43 6.67 11.48
CA PRO A 237 -14.57 6.98 12.88
C PRO A 237 -13.70 8.16 13.31
N ARG A 238 -14.32 9.17 13.91
CA ARG A 238 -13.62 10.31 14.52
C ARG A 238 -13.31 10.08 16.00
N GLN A 239 -13.91 9.04 16.57
CA GLN A 239 -13.76 8.70 17.97
C GLN A 239 -12.53 7.82 18.17
N ARG A 240 -11.98 7.87 19.39
CA ARG A 240 -10.92 6.94 19.78
C ARG A 240 -11.53 5.54 19.89
N VAL A 241 -10.93 4.57 19.21
CA VAL A 241 -11.35 3.18 19.33
C VAL A 241 -10.97 2.71 20.73
N GLU A 242 -11.97 2.35 21.54
CA GLU A 242 -11.73 1.71 22.83
C GLU A 242 -11.19 0.30 22.62
N ARG A 243 -10.32 -0.13 23.53
CA ARG A 243 -9.78 -1.48 23.49
C ARG A 243 -10.85 -2.43 23.98
N LEU A 244 -11.47 -3.15 23.07
CA LEU A 244 -12.41 -4.20 23.38
C LEU A 244 -11.67 -5.50 23.69
N PRO A 245 -12.25 -6.41 24.49
CA PRO A 245 -11.61 -7.67 24.83
C PRO A 245 -11.28 -8.50 23.58
N LEU A 246 -10.25 -9.29 23.67
CA LEU A 246 -9.84 -10.23 22.62
C LEU A 246 -10.55 -11.57 22.89
N PHE A 247 -11.23 -12.12 21.88
CA PHE A 247 -12.03 -13.35 22.00
C PHE A 247 -13.09 -13.30 23.12
N GLY A 248 -13.60 -12.12 23.46
CA GLY A 248 -14.63 -11.91 24.49
C GLY A 248 -14.18 -12.25 25.92
N ARG A 249 -12.91 -12.58 26.15
CA ARG A 249 -12.39 -13.05 27.45
C ARG A 249 -11.10 -12.45 27.93
N ILE A 250 -10.26 -11.97 27.03
CA ILE A 250 -8.93 -11.45 27.37
C ILE A 250 -9.02 -9.93 27.39
N ASP A 251 -8.97 -9.33 28.58
CA ASP A 251 -8.87 -7.91 28.74
C ASP A 251 -7.46 -7.45 28.30
N VAL A 252 -7.41 -6.51 27.36
CA VAL A 252 -6.17 -6.00 26.74
C VAL A 252 -5.93 -4.53 27.18
N SER A 253 -6.63 -4.11 28.26
CA SER A 253 -6.52 -2.76 28.83
C SER A 253 -5.16 -2.48 29.48
#